data_636d5d8792690de68ea5238ec36e8fd7
#
_entry.id   636d5d8792690de68ea5238ec36e8fd7
#
_cell.length_a   1.000
_cell.length_b   1.000
_cell.length_c   1.000
_cell.angle_alpha   90.00
_cell.angle_beta   90.00
_cell.angle_gamma   90.00
#
_symmetry.space_group_name_H-M   'P 1'
#
loop_
_entity.id
_entity.type
_entity.pdbx_description
1 polymer ?
#
loop_
_entity_poly.entity_id
_entity_poly.type
_entity_poly.pdbx_seq_one_letter_code
_entity_poly.pdbx_strand_id
1 'polypeptide(L)'
;MKKILLIGGAGYVGTVISSHFLKIGFSVVVMDNFIYNNQFSISPFIGDPNYSIFYGDITNNSNLDTVSQDITDVIILAGLVGDPITKKYPQQSEIINENGIRNCIDYFSGKGLNKLVFISTCSNYGLIGENELATEEFELKPLSSYASAKVTNEKYLLSKKNKVDYSGVILRFSTAFGLSPRMRFDLSVSEFVRDMFFQKELIVYDENTWRPYCHVRDFARLLEIVLNSDDEKVYFEVFNAGGEINNYTKKMLIDEIQKYLPNSKVKYSQNGSDPRNYRVSFKKVKNILDFSPEYSVKRGIKELIDSLELGLYRDSINNKANYGNYSINI
;
A
#
# COMPACT_ATOMS: atom_id res chain seq x y z
N MET A 1 18.19 -18.99 -3.25
CA MET A 1 17.82 -17.59 -3.60
C MET A 1 16.31 -17.50 -3.47
N LYS A 2 15.76 -16.44 -2.84
CA LYS A 2 14.30 -16.26 -2.75
C LYS A 2 13.75 -15.84 -4.12
N LYS A 3 12.63 -16.44 -4.53
CA LYS A 3 11.86 -16.08 -5.71
C LYS A 3 10.47 -15.65 -5.29
N ILE A 4 10.21 -14.35 -5.35
CA ILE A 4 9.04 -13.72 -4.75
C ILE A 4 8.00 -13.43 -5.82
N LEU A 5 6.76 -13.89 -5.61
CA LEU A 5 5.63 -13.50 -6.44
C LEU A 5 4.93 -12.27 -5.84
N LEU A 6 4.87 -11.20 -6.62
CA LEU A 6 4.11 -9.99 -6.31
C LEU A 6 2.82 -9.99 -7.13
N ILE A 7 1.70 -10.27 -6.49
CA ILE A 7 0.37 -10.20 -7.10
C ILE A 7 -0.13 -8.76 -7.03
N GLY A 8 -0.32 -8.10 -8.17
CA GLY A 8 -0.55 -6.65 -8.26
C GLY A 8 0.76 -5.84 -8.16
N GLY A 9 1.87 -6.41 -8.61
CA GLY A 9 3.21 -5.85 -8.46
C GLY A 9 3.55 -4.67 -9.37
N ALA A 10 2.76 -4.37 -10.39
CA ALA A 10 2.95 -3.20 -11.26
C ALA A 10 2.32 -1.91 -10.68
N GLY A 11 1.75 -1.97 -9.47
CA GLY A 11 1.17 -0.84 -8.77
C GLY A 11 2.18 0.08 -8.10
N TYR A 12 1.68 1.14 -7.42
CA TYR A 12 2.46 2.16 -6.73
C TYR A 12 3.46 1.60 -5.71
N VAL A 13 3.02 0.69 -4.86
CA VAL A 13 3.87 0.05 -3.85
C VAL A 13 4.69 -1.10 -4.47
N GLY A 14 4.07 -1.90 -5.34
CA GLY A 14 4.69 -3.09 -5.91
C GLY A 14 5.94 -2.82 -6.74
N THR A 15 5.96 -1.73 -7.51
CA THR A 15 7.16 -1.34 -8.28
C THR A 15 8.33 -0.93 -7.39
N VAL A 16 8.07 -0.32 -6.23
CA VAL A 16 9.14 0.00 -5.26
C VAL A 16 9.64 -1.26 -4.56
N ILE A 17 8.75 -2.21 -4.24
CA ILE A 17 9.13 -3.52 -3.70
C ILE A 17 9.99 -4.27 -4.72
N SER A 18 9.59 -4.31 -6.00
CA SER A 18 10.38 -4.93 -7.08
C SER A 18 11.80 -4.36 -7.14
N SER A 19 11.93 -3.03 -7.14
CA SER A 19 13.23 -2.35 -7.13
C SER A 19 14.09 -2.74 -5.93
N HIS A 20 13.48 -2.79 -4.74
CA HIS A 20 14.19 -3.16 -3.52
C HIS A 20 14.66 -4.61 -3.55
N PHE A 21 13.78 -5.54 -3.91
CA PHE A 21 14.07 -6.98 -3.91
C PHE A 21 15.11 -7.37 -4.95
N LEU A 22 15.04 -6.79 -6.16
CA LEU A 22 16.08 -6.99 -7.17
C LEU A 22 17.43 -6.50 -6.69
N LYS A 23 17.47 -5.31 -6.04
CA LYS A 23 18.72 -4.74 -5.51
C LYS A 23 19.37 -5.61 -4.43
N ILE A 24 18.60 -6.34 -3.63
CA ILE A 24 19.15 -7.27 -2.62
C ILE A 24 19.35 -8.71 -3.15
N GLY A 25 19.17 -8.92 -4.46
CA GLY A 25 19.47 -10.18 -5.13
C GLY A 25 18.35 -11.22 -5.09
N PHE A 26 17.09 -10.84 -4.79
CA PHE A 26 15.95 -11.73 -4.94
C PHE A 26 15.51 -11.79 -6.41
N SER A 27 14.92 -12.91 -6.82
CA SER A 27 14.15 -12.97 -8.07
C SER A 27 12.72 -12.52 -7.83
N VAL A 28 12.21 -11.68 -8.72
CA VAL A 28 10.87 -11.09 -8.61
C VAL A 28 10.02 -11.53 -9.80
N VAL A 29 8.92 -12.18 -9.50
CA VAL A 29 7.86 -12.50 -10.47
C VAL A 29 6.68 -11.58 -10.17
N VAL A 30 6.20 -10.86 -11.16
CA VAL A 30 5.03 -10.00 -11.03
C VAL A 30 3.88 -10.59 -11.82
N MET A 31 2.68 -10.66 -11.22
CA MET A 31 1.42 -10.86 -11.92
C MET A 31 0.55 -9.63 -11.73
N ASP A 32 0.11 -9.01 -12.83
CA ASP A 32 -0.75 -7.82 -12.83
C ASP A 32 -1.65 -7.84 -14.07
N ASN A 33 -2.90 -7.39 -13.95
CA ASN A 33 -3.80 -7.25 -15.08
C ASN A 33 -3.83 -5.82 -15.66
N PHE A 34 -2.98 -4.94 -15.13
CA PHE A 34 -2.86 -3.53 -15.54
C PHE A 34 -4.18 -2.77 -15.60
N ILE A 35 -5.09 -3.09 -14.70
CA ILE A 35 -6.45 -2.53 -14.66
C ILE A 35 -6.47 -0.98 -14.60
N TYR A 36 -5.36 -0.36 -14.20
CA TYR A 36 -5.17 1.10 -14.13
C TYR A 36 -4.33 1.67 -15.29
N ASN A 37 -4.13 0.95 -16.39
CA ASN A 37 -3.25 1.34 -17.50
C ASN A 37 -1.81 1.65 -17.06
N ASN A 38 -1.30 0.88 -16.15
CA ASN A 38 -0.01 1.13 -15.49
C ASN A 38 1.17 0.34 -16.09
N GLN A 39 1.09 -0.10 -17.35
CA GLN A 39 2.11 -0.92 -18.00
C GLN A 39 3.49 -0.26 -18.02
N PHE A 40 3.53 1.06 -18.19
CA PHE A 40 4.80 1.81 -18.23
C PHE A 40 5.58 1.78 -16.91
N SER A 41 4.91 1.48 -15.80
CA SER A 41 5.55 1.43 -14.47
C SER A 41 6.58 0.33 -14.32
N ILE A 42 6.55 -0.70 -15.17
CA ILE A 42 7.50 -1.81 -15.15
C ILE A 42 8.74 -1.57 -16.04
N SER A 43 8.75 -0.48 -16.83
CA SER A 43 9.87 -0.19 -17.74
C SER A 43 11.25 -0.17 -17.09
N PRO A 44 11.43 0.26 -15.82
CA PRO A 44 12.75 0.21 -15.17
C PRO A 44 13.29 -1.19 -14.93
N PHE A 45 12.46 -2.23 -15.03
CA PHE A 45 12.82 -3.60 -14.71
C PHE A 45 12.96 -4.50 -15.95
N ILE A 46 12.54 -4.01 -17.13
CA ILE A 46 12.62 -4.77 -18.38
C ILE A 46 14.10 -5.04 -18.72
N GLY A 47 14.42 -6.33 -18.92
CA GLY A 47 15.79 -6.76 -19.20
C GLY A 47 16.61 -7.19 -17.98
N ASP A 48 16.11 -7.01 -16.76
CA ASP A 48 16.72 -7.61 -15.58
C ASP A 48 16.46 -9.13 -15.59
N PRO A 49 17.52 -9.98 -15.56
CA PRO A 49 17.35 -11.43 -15.62
C PRO A 49 16.62 -12.03 -14.43
N ASN A 50 16.54 -11.29 -13.32
CA ASN A 50 15.84 -11.69 -12.10
C ASN A 50 14.40 -11.14 -12.02
N TYR A 51 13.92 -10.45 -13.07
CA TYR A 51 12.57 -9.90 -13.12
C TYR A 51 11.74 -10.56 -14.21
N SER A 52 10.55 -11.02 -13.85
CA SER A 52 9.56 -11.54 -14.79
C SER A 52 8.19 -10.89 -14.54
N ILE A 53 7.46 -10.58 -15.62
CA ILE A 53 6.12 -10.03 -15.58
C ILE A 53 5.15 -10.88 -16.39
N PHE A 54 3.99 -11.16 -15.82
CA PHE A 54 2.90 -11.91 -16.45
C PHE A 54 1.61 -11.09 -16.39
N TYR A 55 0.92 -11.02 -17.52
CA TYR A 55 -0.45 -10.51 -17.53
C TYR A 55 -1.39 -11.58 -16.96
N GLY A 56 -2.12 -11.25 -15.91
CA GLY A 56 -3.02 -12.22 -15.29
C GLY A 56 -3.98 -11.62 -14.27
N ASP A 57 -5.09 -12.33 -14.09
CA ASP A 57 -6.14 -11.98 -13.14
C ASP A 57 -6.19 -13.01 -12.00
N ILE A 58 -6.29 -12.52 -10.76
CA ILE A 58 -6.31 -13.34 -9.54
C ILE A 58 -7.58 -14.18 -9.39
N THR A 59 -8.60 -13.91 -10.18
CA THR A 59 -9.84 -14.68 -10.20
C THR A 59 -9.75 -15.92 -11.09
N ASN A 60 -8.64 -16.06 -11.84
CA ASN A 60 -8.41 -17.16 -12.79
C ASN A 60 -7.22 -18.02 -12.36
N ASN A 61 -7.49 -19.26 -11.93
CA ASN A 61 -6.46 -20.20 -11.47
C ASN A 61 -5.41 -20.52 -12.54
N SER A 62 -5.78 -20.58 -13.83
CA SER A 62 -4.80 -20.83 -14.89
C SER A 62 -3.72 -19.73 -14.98
N ASN A 63 -4.04 -18.51 -14.58
CA ASN A 63 -3.04 -17.45 -14.47
C ASN A 63 -2.10 -17.67 -13.29
N LEU A 64 -2.62 -18.15 -12.15
CA LEU A 64 -1.82 -18.52 -10.99
C LEU A 64 -0.90 -19.71 -11.30
N ASP A 65 -1.39 -20.73 -12.04
CA ASP A 65 -0.58 -21.88 -12.47
C ASP A 65 0.66 -21.44 -13.29
N THR A 66 0.51 -20.44 -14.14
CA THR A 66 1.59 -19.91 -14.98
C THR A 66 2.72 -19.29 -14.15
N VAL A 67 2.41 -18.67 -13.01
CA VAL A 67 3.38 -17.89 -12.22
C VAL A 67 3.84 -18.60 -10.95
N SER A 68 3.27 -19.75 -10.60
CA SER A 68 3.51 -20.41 -9.31
C SER A 68 4.76 -21.30 -9.25
N GLN A 69 5.48 -21.49 -10.38
CA GLN A 69 6.62 -22.41 -10.43
C GLN A 69 7.83 -21.85 -9.66
N ASP A 70 8.37 -22.66 -8.75
CA ASP A 70 9.55 -22.37 -7.92
C ASP A 70 9.43 -21.09 -7.06
N ILE A 71 8.21 -20.62 -6.81
CA ILE A 71 7.98 -19.48 -5.94
C ILE A 71 8.23 -19.88 -4.47
N THR A 72 9.04 -19.10 -3.77
CA THR A 72 9.31 -19.30 -2.35
C THR A 72 8.33 -18.58 -1.44
N ASP A 73 7.89 -17.38 -1.85
CA ASP A 73 7.03 -16.51 -1.05
C ASP A 73 6.08 -15.71 -1.95
N VAL A 74 4.90 -15.39 -1.45
CA VAL A 74 3.88 -14.61 -2.16
C VAL A 74 3.51 -13.36 -1.38
N ILE A 75 3.41 -12.22 -2.08
CA ILE A 75 2.90 -10.96 -1.52
C ILE A 75 1.67 -10.53 -2.32
N ILE A 76 0.53 -10.43 -1.65
CA ILE A 76 -0.74 -10.04 -2.28
C ILE A 76 -0.96 -8.54 -2.08
N LEU A 77 -0.66 -7.77 -3.12
CA LEU A 77 -0.86 -6.32 -3.22
C LEU A 77 -2.12 -5.96 -4.02
N ALA A 78 -2.59 -6.91 -4.85
CA ALA A 78 -3.71 -6.70 -5.77
C ALA A 78 -4.96 -6.22 -5.05
N GLY A 79 -5.74 -5.43 -5.78
CA GLY A 79 -7.04 -4.93 -5.36
C GLY A 79 -7.39 -3.59 -5.97
N LEU A 80 -8.68 -3.25 -5.96
CA LEU A 80 -9.16 -1.89 -6.17
C LEU A 80 -8.93 -1.11 -4.87
N VAL A 81 -7.95 -0.19 -4.89
CA VAL A 81 -7.44 0.46 -3.68
C VAL A 81 -7.95 1.88 -3.56
N GLY A 82 -8.70 2.13 -2.49
CA GLY A 82 -9.25 3.42 -2.11
C GLY A 82 -10.78 3.48 -2.21
N ASP A 83 -11.39 4.27 -1.33
CA ASP A 83 -12.86 4.36 -1.24
C ASP A 83 -13.54 4.91 -2.51
N PRO A 84 -12.97 5.91 -3.22
CA PRO A 84 -13.61 6.42 -4.42
C PRO A 84 -13.76 5.36 -5.51
N ILE A 85 -12.73 4.55 -5.75
CA ILE A 85 -12.75 3.55 -6.81
C ILE A 85 -13.67 2.37 -6.47
N THR A 86 -13.68 1.92 -5.21
CA THR A 86 -14.55 0.82 -4.77
C THR A 86 -16.02 1.21 -4.75
N LYS A 87 -16.33 2.46 -4.43
CA LYS A 87 -17.70 3.02 -4.56
C LYS A 87 -18.14 3.13 -6.03
N LYS A 88 -17.22 3.49 -6.91
CA LYS A 88 -17.51 3.65 -8.35
C LYS A 88 -17.72 2.30 -9.05
N TYR A 89 -17.03 1.25 -8.61
CA TYR A 89 -17.05 -0.09 -9.21
C TYR A 89 -17.31 -1.18 -8.14
N PRO A 90 -18.51 -1.22 -7.53
CA PRO A 90 -18.75 -2.09 -6.38
C PRO A 90 -18.71 -3.59 -6.75
N GLN A 91 -19.20 -3.99 -7.90
CA GLN A 91 -19.19 -5.39 -8.36
C GLN A 91 -17.76 -5.88 -8.60
N GLN A 92 -16.94 -5.10 -9.31
CA GLN A 92 -15.53 -5.42 -9.55
C GLN A 92 -14.74 -5.42 -8.26
N SER A 93 -15.11 -4.54 -7.31
CA SER A 93 -14.51 -4.52 -5.98
C SER A 93 -14.77 -5.82 -5.23
N GLU A 94 -15.97 -6.36 -5.24
CA GLU A 94 -16.29 -7.64 -4.61
C GLU A 94 -15.53 -8.79 -5.29
N ILE A 95 -15.57 -8.86 -6.62
CA ILE A 95 -14.90 -9.91 -7.39
C ILE A 95 -13.39 -9.92 -7.11
N ILE A 96 -12.75 -8.75 -7.16
CA ILE A 96 -11.28 -8.64 -7.03
C ILE A 96 -10.87 -8.65 -5.56
N ASN A 97 -11.45 -7.75 -4.75
CA ASN A 97 -10.99 -7.52 -3.39
C ASN A 97 -11.40 -8.60 -2.39
N GLU A 98 -12.45 -9.37 -2.69
CA GLU A 98 -12.87 -10.48 -1.83
C GLU A 98 -12.61 -11.82 -2.48
N ASN A 99 -13.28 -12.14 -3.59
CA ASN A 99 -13.19 -13.47 -4.19
C ASN A 99 -11.80 -13.77 -4.74
N GLY A 100 -11.18 -12.83 -5.45
CA GLY A 100 -9.84 -13.00 -6.01
C GLY A 100 -8.75 -13.16 -4.94
N ILE A 101 -8.83 -12.39 -3.86
CA ILE A 101 -7.88 -12.53 -2.73
C ILE A 101 -8.04 -13.89 -2.03
N ARG A 102 -9.27 -14.32 -1.75
CA ARG A 102 -9.53 -15.64 -1.15
C ARG A 102 -9.05 -16.77 -2.06
N ASN A 103 -9.29 -16.62 -3.37
CA ASN A 103 -8.79 -17.56 -4.36
C ASN A 103 -7.27 -17.71 -4.27
N CYS A 104 -6.50 -16.62 -4.19
CA CYS A 104 -5.06 -16.68 -4.00
C CYS A 104 -4.66 -17.38 -2.70
N ILE A 105 -5.32 -17.06 -1.57
CA ILE A 105 -5.06 -17.69 -0.28
C ILE A 105 -5.23 -19.22 -0.36
N ASP A 106 -6.31 -19.68 -0.99
CA ASP A 106 -6.60 -21.11 -1.13
C ASP A 106 -5.70 -21.80 -2.16
N TYR A 107 -5.43 -21.13 -3.29
CA TYR A 107 -4.63 -21.68 -4.38
C TYR A 107 -3.22 -22.08 -3.94
N PHE A 108 -2.59 -21.29 -3.09
CA PHE A 108 -1.23 -21.55 -2.64
C PHE A 108 -1.11 -22.59 -1.52
N SER A 109 -2.22 -23.10 -1.00
CA SER A 109 -2.19 -24.22 -0.05
C SER A 109 -1.71 -25.50 -0.74
N GLY A 110 -0.75 -26.20 -0.14
CA GLY A 110 -0.14 -27.42 -0.69
C GLY A 110 0.89 -27.17 -1.81
N LYS A 111 1.35 -25.92 -1.99
CA LYS A 111 2.34 -25.55 -3.01
C LYS A 111 3.77 -25.39 -2.46
N GLY A 112 3.99 -25.67 -1.16
CA GLY A 112 5.32 -25.59 -0.55
C GLY A 112 5.86 -24.17 -0.37
N LEU A 113 4.98 -23.18 -0.21
CA LEU A 113 5.36 -21.81 0.09
C LEU A 113 5.95 -21.69 1.51
N ASN A 114 6.95 -20.81 1.66
CA ASN A 114 7.38 -20.39 3.00
C ASN A 114 6.37 -19.42 3.61
N LYS A 115 6.13 -18.28 2.91
CA LYS A 115 5.24 -17.23 3.43
C LYS A 115 4.26 -16.71 2.40
N LEU A 116 3.04 -16.42 2.85
CA LEU A 116 2.05 -15.65 2.12
C LEU A 116 1.74 -14.38 2.91
N VAL A 117 2.12 -13.23 2.35
CA VAL A 117 1.93 -11.92 2.99
C VAL A 117 0.74 -11.21 2.35
N PHE A 118 -0.29 -10.95 3.14
CA PHE A 118 -1.45 -10.18 2.71
C PHE A 118 -1.31 -8.71 3.12
N ILE A 119 -1.38 -7.82 2.14
CA ILE A 119 -1.35 -6.38 2.41
C ILE A 119 -2.75 -5.87 2.71
N SER A 120 -2.96 -5.57 3.99
CA SER A 120 -4.15 -4.95 4.54
C SER A 120 -3.93 -3.44 4.77
N THR A 121 -4.73 -2.81 5.62
CA THR A 121 -4.73 -1.35 5.80
C THR A 121 -5.06 -0.94 7.24
N CYS A 122 -4.40 0.10 7.73
CA CYS A 122 -4.79 0.77 8.99
C CYS A 122 -6.17 1.45 8.89
N SER A 123 -6.74 1.65 7.70
CA SER A 123 -8.12 2.17 7.55
C SER A 123 -9.18 1.29 8.20
N ASN A 124 -8.84 0.04 8.53
CA ASN A 124 -9.70 -0.92 9.21
C ASN A 124 -10.14 -0.44 10.62
N TYR A 125 -9.37 0.45 11.24
CA TYR A 125 -9.67 0.98 12.57
C TYR A 125 -10.82 1.99 12.60
N GLY A 126 -11.06 2.71 11.50
CA GLY A 126 -12.17 3.67 11.36
C GLY A 126 -12.00 4.93 12.20
N LEU A 127 -12.74 5.04 13.30
CA LEU A 127 -12.68 6.15 14.26
C LEU A 127 -12.09 5.66 15.58
N ILE A 128 -11.12 6.40 16.10
CA ILE A 128 -10.47 6.13 17.39
C ILE A 128 -10.52 7.38 18.25
N GLY A 129 -10.64 7.21 19.55
CA GLY A 129 -10.67 8.31 20.53
C GLY A 129 -9.41 9.18 20.45
N GLU A 130 -9.54 10.47 20.77
CA GLU A 130 -8.46 11.46 20.59
C GLU A 130 -7.15 11.09 21.33
N ASN A 131 -7.25 10.40 22.46
CA ASN A 131 -6.10 10.02 23.29
C ASN A 131 -5.68 8.56 23.12
N GLU A 132 -6.26 7.84 22.15
CA GLU A 132 -5.98 6.44 21.91
C GLU A 132 -5.04 6.24 20.72
N LEU A 133 -4.32 5.11 20.75
CA LEU A 133 -3.51 4.59 19.64
C LEU A 133 -4.00 3.19 19.33
N ALA A 134 -4.42 2.94 18.10
CA ALA A 134 -4.84 1.60 17.69
C ALA A 134 -3.67 0.64 17.68
N THR A 135 -3.75 -0.40 18.47
CA THR A 135 -2.90 -1.60 18.40
C THR A 135 -3.53 -2.64 17.48
N GLU A 136 -2.83 -3.74 17.22
CA GLU A 136 -3.33 -4.82 16.38
C GLU A 136 -4.54 -5.54 17.00
N GLU A 137 -4.69 -5.48 18.33
CA GLU A 137 -5.80 -6.04 19.11
C GLU A 137 -7.02 -5.12 19.17
N PHE A 138 -6.89 -3.88 18.69
CA PHE A 138 -8.00 -2.93 18.70
C PHE A 138 -9.14 -3.41 17.80
N GLU A 139 -10.39 -3.20 18.23
CA GLU A 139 -11.56 -3.59 17.45
C GLU A 139 -11.58 -2.91 16.09
N LEU A 140 -11.77 -3.71 15.03
CA LEU A 140 -11.85 -3.19 13.66
C LEU A 140 -13.26 -2.68 13.36
N LYS A 141 -13.38 -1.40 13.04
CA LYS A 141 -14.64 -0.72 12.70
C LYS A 141 -14.52 -0.03 11.33
N PRO A 142 -14.42 -0.82 10.23
CA PRO A 142 -14.23 -0.26 8.90
C PRO A 142 -15.40 0.62 8.48
N LEU A 143 -15.09 1.82 7.94
CA LEU A 143 -16.09 2.81 7.52
C LEU A 143 -16.28 2.85 5.98
N SER A 144 -15.67 1.93 5.26
CA SER A 144 -15.78 1.85 3.81
C SER A 144 -15.81 0.41 3.32
N SER A 145 -16.37 0.19 2.12
CA SER A 145 -16.38 -1.12 1.47
C SER A 145 -14.96 -1.67 1.25
N TYR A 146 -14.00 -0.80 0.90
CA TYR A 146 -12.60 -1.18 0.79
C TYR A 146 -12.03 -1.74 2.09
N ALA A 147 -12.19 -1.02 3.20
CA ALA A 147 -11.70 -1.47 4.50
C ALA A 147 -12.44 -2.73 4.98
N SER A 148 -13.76 -2.83 4.73
CA SER A 148 -14.56 -4.01 5.06
C SER A 148 -14.06 -5.26 4.34
N ALA A 149 -13.77 -5.17 3.04
CA ALA A 149 -13.19 -6.26 2.26
C ALA A 149 -11.83 -6.70 2.81
N LYS A 150 -10.96 -5.73 3.20
CA LYS A 150 -9.66 -6.04 3.82
C LYS A 150 -9.84 -6.78 5.15
N VAL A 151 -10.74 -6.33 6.04
CA VAL A 151 -11.06 -7.02 7.31
C VAL A 151 -11.57 -8.44 7.06
N THR A 152 -12.44 -8.63 6.07
CA THR A 152 -12.97 -9.95 5.71
C THR A 152 -11.86 -10.90 5.28
N ASN A 153 -10.89 -10.42 4.47
CA ASN A 153 -9.76 -11.22 4.03
C ASN A 153 -8.73 -11.49 5.15
N GLU A 154 -8.51 -10.53 6.08
CA GLU A 154 -7.71 -10.79 7.28
C GLU A 154 -8.28 -11.97 8.06
N LYS A 155 -9.59 -11.92 8.37
CA LYS A 155 -10.28 -13.01 9.09
C LYS A 155 -10.19 -14.33 8.32
N TYR A 156 -10.33 -14.29 7.00
CA TYR A 156 -10.25 -15.47 6.16
C TYR A 156 -8.86 -16.10 6.21
N LEU A 157 -7.78 -15.30 6.01
CA LEU A 157 -6.41 -15.81 6.11
C LEU A 157 -6.12 -16.36 7.51
N LEU A 158 -6.49 -15.65 8.58
CA LEU A 158 -6.30 -16.11 9.95
C LEU A 158 -7.04 -17.44 10.24
N SER A 159 -8.20 -17.68 9.61
CA SER A 159 -8.94 -18.93 9.73
C SER A 159 -8.24 -20.14 9.10
N LYS A 160 -7.21 -19.90 8.27
CA LYS A 160 -6.37 -20.95 7.65
C LYS A 160 -5.24 -21.42 8.55
N LYS A 161 -5.00 -20.78 9.68
CA LYS A 161 -3.98 -21.20 10.65
C LYS A 161 -4.12 -22.69 10.97
N ASN A 162 -3.01 -23.42 10.89
CA ASN A 162 -2.95 -24.88 11.03
C ASN A 162 -3.73 -25.72 9.98
N LYS A 163 -4.17 -25.08 8.87
CA LYS A 163 -4.89 -25.76 7.79
C LYS A 163 -4.18 -25.69 6.44
N VAL A 164 -3.12 -24.90 6.36
CA VAL A 164 -2.28 -24.70 5.17
C VAL A 164 -0.83 -24.94 5.54
N ASP A 165 0.03 -25.14 4.54
CA ASP A 165 1.45 -25.45 4.67
C ASP A 165 2.39 -24.25 4.60
N TYR A 166 1.86 -23.03 4.57
CA TYR A 166 2.63 -21.80 4.58
C TYR A 166 2.37 -20.94 5.84
N SER A 167 3.30 -20.03 6.13
CA SER A 167 3.13 -19.03 7.17
C SER A 167 2.38 -17.82 6.61
N GLY A 168 1.13 -17.61 7.04
CA GLY A 168 0.33 -16.44 6.69
C GLY A 168 0.74 -15.21 7.50
N VAL A 169 0.97 -14.05 6.86
CA VAL A 169 1.31 -12.79 7.54
C VAL A 169 0.41 -11.67 7.04
N ILE A 170 -0.08 -10.83 7.93
CA ILE A 170 -0.92 -9.69 7.60
C ILE A 170 -0.20 -8.39 7.96
N LEU A 171 -0.04 -7.50 7.00
CA LEU A 171 0.50 -6.17 7.22
C LEU A 171 -0.58 -5.11 6.99
N ARG A 172 -1.02 -4.43 8.06
CA ARG A 172 -1.92 -3.27 7.97
C ARG A 172 -1.12 -2.04 7.61
N PHE A 173 -1.05 -1.76 6.31
CA PHE A 173 -0.30 -0.61 5.80
C PHE A 173 -0.91 0.71 6.23
N SER A 174 -0.08 1.63 6.70
CA SER A 174 -0.36 3.05 6.84
C SER A 174 -0.59 3.70 5.48
N THR A 175 -1.04 4.95 5.45
CA THR A 175 -1.17 5.71 4.21
C THR A 175 0.19 5.86 3.53
N ALA A 176 0.31 5.34 2.32
CA ALA A 176 1.55 5.32 1.56
C ALA A 176 1.93 6.72 1.04
N PHE A 177 3.22 7.05 1.04
CA PHE A 177 3.78 8.24 0.40
C PHE A 177 5.18 7.97 -0.15
N GLY A 178 5.72 8.88 -0.97
CA GLY A 178 7.05 8.79 -1.57
C GLY A 178 7.02 8.54 -3.08
N LEU A 179 8.17 8.62 -3.73
CA LEU A 179 8.31 8.42 -5.17
C LEU A 179 8.22 6.95 -5.57
N SER A 180 7.61 6.71 -6.73
CA SER A 180 7.44 5.38 -7.32
C SER A 180 7.43 5.47 -8.85
N PRO A 181 7.88 4.43 -9.58
CA PRO A 181 7.70 4.33 -11.03
C PRO A 181 6.22 4.46 -11.47
N ARG A 182 5.30 3.99 -10.64
CA ARG A 182 3.86 4.23 -10.80
C ARG A 182 3.39 5.25 -9.76
N MET A 183 3.62 6.55 -10.02
CA MET A 183 3.28 7.61 -9.08
C MET A 183 1.77 7.76 -8.86
N ARG A 184 1.37 8.12 -7.63
CA ARG A 184 -0.01 8.37 -7.23
C ARG A 184 -0.15 9.73 -6.58
N PHE A 185 -0.85 10.65 -7.26
CA PHE A 185 -1.23 11.97 -6.75
C PHE A 185 -2.69 12.04 -6.25
N ASP A 186 -3.31 10.91 -6.04
CA ASP A 186 -4.60 10.76 -5.35
C ASP A 186 -4.44 10.35 -3.87
N LEU A 187 -3.20 10.40 -3.35
CA LEU A 187 -2.85 10.17 -1.95
C LEU A 187 -2.46 11.50 -1.30
N SER A 188 -2.92 11.75 -0.08
CA SER A 188 -2.90 13.06 0.57
C SER A 188 -1.54 13.77 0.57
N VAL A 189 -0.44 13.11 0.93
CA VAL A 189 0.88 13.75 0.93
C VAL A 189 1.26 14.21 -0.48
N SER A 190 1.13 13.31 -1.46
CA SER A 190 1.51 13.58 -2.85
C SER A 190 0.57 14.60 -3.50
N GLU A 191 -0.74 14.51 -3.22
CA GLU A 191 -1.75 15.44 -3.73
C GLU A 191 -1.49 16.86 -3.21
N PHE A 192 -1.28 17.01 -1.90
CA PHE A 192 -1.06 18.32 -1.29
C PHE A 192 0.24 18.96 -1.79
N VAL A 193 1.33 18.19 -1.85
CA VAL A 193 2.60 18.69 -2.40
C VAL A 193 2.43 19.14 -3.85
N ARG A 194 1.82 18.32 -4.71
CA ARG A 194 1.59 18.65 -6.12
C ARG A 194 0.75 19.92 -6.28
N ASP A 195 -0.40 19.98 -5.61
CA ASP A 195 -1.35 21.10 -5.81
C ASP A 195 -0.77 22.42 -5.26
N MET A 196 -0.07 22.36 -4.12
CA MET A 196 0.63 23.53 -3.56
C MET A 196 1.82 23.96 -4.43
N PHE A 197 2.60 23.04 -5.00
CA PHE A 197 3.72 23.33 -5.89
C PHE A 197 3.24 24.04 -7.17
N PHE A 198 2.16 23.57 -7.77
CA PHE A 198 1.57 24.19 -8.97
C PHE A 198 0.64 25.37 -8.66
N GLN A 199 0.72 25.94 -7.46
CA GLN A 199 -0.02 27.14 -7.03
C GLN A 199 -1.55 27.01 -7.16
N LYS A 200 -2.09 25.79 -7.06
CA LYS A 200 -3.54 25.60 -6.95
C LYS A 200 -3.99 25.96 -5.54
N GLU A 201 -5.20 26.52 -5.43
CA GLU A 201 -5.85 26.67 -4.13
C GLU A 201 -6.20 25.26 -3.60
N LEU A 202 -5.58 24.89 -2.48
CA LEU A 202 -5.85 23.63 -1.82
C LEU A 202 -6.95 23.80 -0.77
N ILE A 203 -8.06 23.07 -0.93
CA ILE A 203 -9.13 23.04 0.07
C ILE A 203 -8.92 21.80 0.95
N VAL A 204 -8.68 22.01 2.24
CA VAL A 204 -8.44 20.96 3.22
C VAL A 204 -9.64 20.84 4.14
N TYR A 205 -10.32 19.71 4.07
CA TYR A 205 -11.46 19.40 4.94
C TYR A 205 -11.00 18.72 6.23
N ASP A 206 -11.58 19.14 7.38
CA ASP A 206 -11.34 18.52 8.68
C ASP A 206 -9.84 18.37 8.97
N GLU A 207 -9.12 19.47 9.02
CA GLU A 207 -7.66 19.58 9.06
C GLU A 207 -7.00 18.87 10.24
N ASN A 208 -7.74 18.66 11.34
CA ASN A 208 -7.23 18.01 12.55
C ASN A 208 -7.38 16.48 12.55
N THR A 209 -7.88 15.89 11.46
CA THR A 209 -7.99 14.43 11.37
C THR A 209 -6.63 13.75 11.22
N TRP A 210 -6.39 12.74 12.05
CA TRP A 210 -5.17 11.97 12.10
C TRP A 210 -5.14 10.84 11.08
N ARG A 211 -3.95 10.60 10.50
CA ARG A 211 -3.60 9.41 9.73
C ARG A 211 -2.18 8.98 10.04
N PRO A 212 -1.91 7.67 10.10
CA PRO A 212 -0.56 7.16 10.03
C PRO A 212 -0.08 7.18 8.58
N TYR A 213 1.21 7.49 8.37
CA TYR A 213 1.87 7.48 7.08
C TYR A 213 3.09 6.57 7.09
N CYS A 214 3.42 5.98 5.94
CA CYS A 214 4.64 5.23 5.77
C CYS A 214 5.16 5.38 4.35
N HIS A 215 6.48 5.57 4.23
CA HIS A 215 7.12 5.70 2.93
C HIS A 215 7.16 4.36 2.21
N VAL A 216 6.93 4.36 0.89
CA VAL A 216 6.89 3.12 0.09
C VAL A 216 8.19 2.31 0.15
N ARG A 217 9.35 2.95 0.35
CA ARG A 217 10.63 2.25 0.57
C ARG A 217 10.68 1.56 1.94
N ASP A 218 10.08 2.13 2.97
CA ASP A 218 9.99 1.49 4.27
C ASP A 218 9.06 0.28 4.27
N PHE A 219 7.99 0.30 3.45
CA PHE A 219 7.19 -0.90 3.22
C PHE A 219 7.99 -2.03 2.56
N ALA A 220 8.85 -1.70 1.59
CA ALA A 220 9.71 -2.70 0.94
C ALA A 220 10.72 -3.31 1.94
N ARG A 221 11.33 -2.48 2.80
CA ARG A 221 12.22 -2.94 3.89
C ARG A 221 11.49 -3.82 4.91
N LEU A 222 10.28 -3.42 5.32
CA LEU A 222 9.49 -4.24 6.24
C LEU A 222 9.15 -5.61 5.63
N LEU A 223 8.79 -5.65 4.36
CA LEU A 223 8.54 -6.91 3.66
C LEU A 223 9.79 -7.79 3.58
N GLU A 224 10.97 -7.22 3.31
CA GLU A 224 12.23 -7.96 3.39
C GLU A 224 12.45 -8.58 4.79
N ILE A 225 12.25 -7.81 5.85
CA ILE A 225 12.36 -8.28 7.23
C ILE A 225 11.38 -9.43 7.49
N VAL A 226 10.11 -9.27 7.12
CA VAL A 226 9.08 -10.30 7.29
C VAL A 226 9.45 -11.59 6.55
N LEU A 227 9.88 -11.49 5.30
CA LEU A 227 10.25 -12.66 4.49
C LEU A 227 11.49 -13.39 5.05
N ASN A 228 12.39 -12.69 5.71
CA ASN A 228 13.61 -13.25 6.31
C ASN A 228 13.46 -13.63 7.79
N SER A 229 12.34 -13.29 8.42
CA SER A 229 12.09 -13.64 9.83
C SER A 229 11.76 -15.12 10.01
N ASP A 230 12.13 -15.67 11.17
CA ASP A 230 11.71 -16.99 11.61
C ASP A 230 10.18 -17.05 11.75
N ASP A 231 9.60 -18.21 11.46
CA ASP A 231 8.14 -18.37 11.51
C ASP A 231 7.58 -18.12 12.91
N GLU A 232 8.30 -18.47 13.97
CA GLU A 232 7.89 -18.19 15.36
C GLU A 232 7.49 -16.73 15.60
N LYS A 233 8.10 -15.79 14.86
CA LYS A 233 7.82 -14.35 14.98
C LYS A 233 6.66 -13.86 14.12
N VAL A 234 6.33 -14.58 13.05
CA VAL A 234 5.41 -14.07 12.02
C VAL A 234 4.25 -15.00 11.68
N TYR A 235 4.22 -16.22 12.20
CA TYR A 235 3.25 -17.26 11.86
C TYR A 235 1.81 -16.84 12.19
N PHE A 236 1.05 -16.52 11.17
CA PHE A 236 -0.32 -16.00 11.25
C PHE A 236 -0.44 -14.76 12.16
N GLU A 237 0.58 -13.91 12.11
CA GLU A 237 0.61 -12.67 12.87
C GLU A 237 0.11 -11.48 12.04
N VAL A 238 -0.43 -10.50 12.75
CA VAL A 238 -0.86 -9.20 12.20
C VAL A 238 0.07 -8.13 12.73
N PHE A 239 0.56 -7.26 11.84
CA PHE A 239 1.38 -6.11 12.21
C PHE A 239 0.85 -4.82 11.59
N ASN A 240 0.80 -3.74 12.37
CA ASN A 240 0.69 -2.41 11.84
C ASN A 240 2.01 -2.02 11.16
N ALA A 241 1.94 -1.56 9.93
CA ALA A 241 3.11 -1.24 9.11
C ALA A 241 3.31 0.27 9.00
N GLY A 242 4.34 0.78 9.67
CA GLY A 242 4.67 2.20 9.74
C GLY A 242 5.49 2.55 10.97
N GLY A 243 5.38 3.78 11.45
CA GLY A 243 6.03 4.24 12.67
C GLY A 243 5.33 5.44 13.29
N GLU A 244 5.36 5.53 14.60
CA GLU A 244 4.64 6.55 15.37
C GLU A 244 5.07 7.98 15.00
N ILE A 245 6.32 8.18 14.58
CA ILE A 245 6.86 9.46 14.10
C ILE A 245 6.09 10.00 12.88
N ASN A 246 5.40 9.15 12.16
CA ASN A 246 4.65 9.46 10.95
C ASN A 246 3.12 9.45 11.19
N ASN A 247 2.63 9.55 12.43
CA ASN A 247 1.25 9.91 12.71
C ASN A 247 1.10 11.43 12.56
N TYR A 248 0.35 11.87 11.55
CA TYR A 248 0.16 13.29 11.22
C TYR A 248 -1.30 13.64 11.06
N THR A 249 -1.67 14.88 11.42
CA THR A 249 -2.92 15.48 10.95
C THR A 249 -2.73 16.08 9.55
N LYS A 250 -3.83 16.34 8.84
CA LYS A 250 -3.76 17.06 7.55
C LYS A 250 -3.11 18.44 7.72
N LYS A 251 -3.44 19.14 8.82
CA LYS A 251 -2.82 20.43 9.15
C LYS A 251 -1.31 20.31 9.29
N MET A 252 -0.81 19.33 10.05
CA MET A 252 0.63 19.11 10.20
C MET A 252 1.33 18.85 8.87
N LEU A 253 0.69 18.12 7.93
CA LEU A 253 1.23 17.94 6.57
C LEU A 253 1.36 19.29 5.84
N ILE A 254 0.31 20.10 5.89
CA ILE A 254 0.32 21.42 5.26
C ILE A 254 1.42 22.31 5.85
N ASP A 255 1.51 22.36 7.18
CA ASP A 255 2.53 23.15 7.88
C ASP A 255 3.96 22.72 7.48
N GLU A 256 4.20 21.41 7.27
CA GLU A 256 5.49 20.91 6.76
C GLU A 256 5.74 21.31 5.29
N ILE A 257 4.72 21.23 4.42
CA ILE A 257 4.86 21.60 3.01
C ILE A 257 5.10 23.11 2.87
N GLN A 258 4.41 23.94 3.66
CA GLN A 258 4.56 25.39 3.62
C GLN A 258 5.96 25.90 4.00
N LYS A 259 6.77 25.09 4.72
CA LYS A 259 8.18 25.43 4.97
C LYS A 259 9.00 25.51 3.67
N TYR A 260 8.61 24.78 2.64
CA TYR A 260 9.24 24.77 1.31
C TYR A 260 8.46 25.61 0.30
N LEU A 261 7.14 25.71 0.45
CA LEU A 261 6.24 26.40 -0.47
C LEU A 261 5.42 27.49 0.28
N PRO A 262 6.06 28.55 0.81
CA PRO A 262 5.42 29.50 1.74
C PRO A 262 4.29 30.31 1.12
N ASN A 263 4.30 30.49 -0.22
CA ASN A 263 3.31 31.28 -0.96
C ASN A 263 2.09 30.46 -1.42
N SER A 264 1.98 29.19 -1.01
CA SER A 264 0.86 28.35 -1.42
C SER A 264 -0.46 28.78 -0.75
N LYS A 265 -1.56 28.69 -1.52
CA LYS A 265 -2.89 29.08 -1.07
C LYS A 265 -3.61 27.87 -0.47
N VAL A 266 -3.90 27.94 0.82
CA VAL A 266 -4.62 26.88 1.54
C VAL A 266 -5.87 27.44 2.20
N LYS A 267 -6.98 26.72 2.04
CA LYS A 267 -8.28 27.01 2.63
C LYS A 267 -8.72 25.84 3.48
N TYR A 268 -9.07 26.09 4.73
CA TYR A 268 -9.62 25.07 5.63
C TYR A 268 -11.13 25.09 5.59
N SER A 269 -11.76 23.92 5.58
CA SER A 269 -13.21 23.75 5.60
C SER A 269 -13.59 22.59 6.51
N GLN A 270 -14.83 22.58 6.99
CA GLN A 270 -15.39 21.53 7.84
C GLN A 270 -16.35 20.64 7.04
N ASN A 271 -16.75 19.52 7.63
CA ASN A 271 -17.71 18.57 7.05
C ASN A 271 -17.23 17.91 5.75
N GLY A 272 -16.00 17.44 5.75
CA GLY A 272 -15.47 16.59 4.68
C GLY A 272 -16.20 15.25 4.61
N SER A 273 -16.08 14.58 3.47
CA SER A 273 -16.71 13.27 3.22
C SER A 273 -15.97 12.08 3.84
N ASP A 274 -14.77 12.29 4.38
CA ASP A 274 -13.94 11.22 4.97
C ASP A 274 -14.00 11.27 6.51
N PRO A 275 -14.84 10.44 7.15
CA PRO A 275 -15.05 10.49 8.60
C PRO A 275 -13.91 9.85 9.41
N ARG A 276 -12.96 9.15 8.76
CA ARG A 276 -11.89 8.41 9.45
C ARG A 276 -11.00 9.37 10.25
N ASN A 277 -10.66 8.98 11.47
CA ASN A 277 -9.75 9.71 12.33
C ASN A 277 -9.08 8.72 13.29
N TYR A 278 -7.80 8.41 13.04
CA TYR A 278 -7.10 7.39 13.82
C TYR A 278 -5.58 7.60 13.83
N ARG A 279 -5.01 7.38 15.02
CA ARG A 279 -3.57 7.19 15.22
C ARG A 279 -3.29 5.73 15.49
N VAL A 280 -2.12 5.27 15.12
CA VAL A 280 -1.76 3.84 15.20
C VAL A 280 -0.48 3.67 16.01
N SER A 281 -0.45 2.65 16.85
CA SER A 281 0.75 2.17 17.54
C SER A 281 1.51 1.20 16.66
N PHE A 282 2.81 1.37 16.59
CA PHE A 282 3.73 0.50 15.85
C PHE A 282 4.69 -0.24 16.78
N LYS A 283 4.34 -0.32 18.07
CA LYS A 283 5.19 -0.99 19.08
C LYS A 283 5.43 -2.46 18.77
N LYS A 284 4.41 -3.17 18.26
CA LYS A 284 4.49 -4.60 17.94
C LYS A 284 5.52 -4.85 16.85
N VAL A 285 5.43 -4.18 15.72
CA VAL A 285 6.38 -4.36 14.60
C VAL A 285 7.80 -3.96 15.00
N LYS A 286 7.96 -2.92 15.82
CA LYS A 286 9.26 -2.52 16.35
C LYS A 286 9.86 -3.56 17.30
N ASN A 287 9.06 -4.07 18.24
CA ASN A 287 9.57 -4.97 19.29
C ASN A 287 9.84 -6.39 18.78
N ILE A 288 9.02 -6.88 17.83
CA ILE A 288 9.12 -8.26 17.31
C ILE A 288 10.06 -8.33 16.11
N LEU A 289 10.00 -7.35 15.22
CA LEU A 289 10.73 -7.36 13.94
C LEU A 289 11.88 -6.35 13.88
N ASP A 290 12.12 -5.60 14.97
CA ASP A 290 13.10 -4.51 15.02
C ASP A 290 12.95 -3.50 13.87
N PHE A 291 11.72 -3.30 13.42
CA PHE A 291 11.43 -2.38 12.32
C PHE A 291 11.13 -0.98 12.85
N SER A 292 11.78 0.00 12.25
CA SER A 292 11.46 1.43 12.36
C SER A 292 11.62 2.09 10.99
N PRO A 293 10.74 3.07 10.64
CA PRO A 293 10.87 3.79 9.38
C PRO A 293 12.17 4.61 9.33
N GLU A 294 12.84 4.60 8.18
CA GLU A 294 13.98 5.47 7.86
C GLU A 294 13.54 6.78 7.19
N TYR A 295 12.31 6.81 6.67
CA TYR A 295 11.77 7.94 5.92
C TYR A 295 10.66 8.62 6.71
N SER A 296 10.94 9.84 7.19
CA SER A 296 9.90 10.70 7.77
C SER A 296 9.03 11.33 6.67
N VAL A 297 7.81 11.75 7.04
CA VAL A 297 6.93 12.54 6.18
C VAL A 297 7.65 13.78 5.63
N LYS A 298 8.41 14.48 6.48
CA LYS A 298 9.22 15.64 6.07
C LYS A 298 10.20 15.31 4.95
N ARG A 299 10.92 14.18 5.04
CA ARG A 299 11.85 13.73 3.99
C ARG A 299 11.11 13.42 2.70
N GLY A 300 9.97 12.74 2.74
CA GLY A 300 9.18 12.43 1.56
C GLY A 300 8.55 13.65 0.90
N ILE A 301 8.15 14.65 1.67
CA ILE A 301 7.70 15.96 1.13
C ILE A 301 8.83 16.60 0.33
N LYS A 302 10.05 16.66 0.89
CA LYS A 302 11.21 17.24 0.19
C LYS A 302 11.53 16.46 -1.10
N GLU A 303 11.55 15.13 -1.04
CA GLU A 303 11.77 14.24 -2.19
C GLU A 303 10.76 14.53 -3.33
N LEU A 304 9.48 14.71 -2.98
CA LEU A 304 8.43 15.04 -3.95
C LEU A 304 8.63 16.43 -4.56
N ILE A 305 8.95 17.45 -3.75
CA ILE A 305 9.21 18.80 -4.22
C ILE A 305 10.39 18.80 -5.18
N ASP A 306 11.51 18.18 -4.81
CA ASP A 306 12.70 18.09 -5.67
C ASP A 306 12.39 17.44 -7.02
N SER A 307 11.55 16.40 -7.02
CA SER A 307 11.13 15.74 -8.26
C SER A 307 10.29 16.65 -9.17
N LEU A 308 9.42 17.48 -8.58
CA LEU A 308 8.61 18.45 -9.31
C LEU A 308 9.48 19.61 -9.84
N GLU A 309 10.45 20.08 -9.09
CA GLU A 309 11.43 21.09 -9.51
C GLU A 309 12.26 20.64 -10.71
N LEU A 310 12.65 19.34 -10.74
CA LEU A 310 13.30 18.71 -11.89
C LEU A 310 12.39 18.59 -13.11
N GLY A 311 11.12 18.93 -12.98
CA GLY A 311 10.13 18.87 -14.04
C GLY A 311 9.52 17.51 -14.28
N LEU A 312 9.74 16.54 -13.38
CA LEU A 312 8.99 15.30 -13.39
C LEU A 312 7.52 15.60 -13.09
N TYR A 313 6.62 14.83 -13.68
CA TYR A 313 5.17 14.92 -13.42
C TYR A 313 4.52 16.27 -13.76
N ARG A 314 5.10 17.08 -14.67
CA ARG A 314 4.53 18.38 -15.11
C ARG A 314 3.11 18.23 -15.65
N ASP A 315 2.81 17.12 -16.27
CA ASP A 315 1.50 16.80 -16.84
C ASP A 315 0.48 16.29 -15.82
N SER A 316 0.89 16.03 -14.57
CA SER A 316 0.01 15.44 -13.52
C SER A 316 -1.22 16.28 -13.17
N ILE A 317 -1.19 17.58 -13.49
CA ILE A 317 -2.32 18.47 -13.31
C ILE A 317 -3.40 18.23 -14.38
N ASN A 318 -2.99 18.03 -15.63
CA ASN A 318 -3.89 17.89 -16.78
C ASN A 318 -4.25 16.42 -17.05
N ASN A 319 -3.34 15.49 -16.74
CA ASN A 319 -3.47 14.07 -17.01
C ASN A 319 -3.62 13.26 -15.71
N LYS A 320 -4.51 13.70 -14.84
CA LYS A 320 -4.72 13.07 -13.51
C LYS A 320 -4.92 11.56 -13.58
N ALA A 321 -5.60 11.05 -14.61
CA ALA A 321 -5.89 9.64 -14.78
C ALA A 321 -4.63 8.75 -14.79
N ASN A 322 -3.50 9.27 -15.28
CA ASN A 322 -2.23 8.54 -15.31
C ASN A 322 -1.56 8.44 -13.93
N TYR A 323 -1.99 9.27 -12.98
CA TYR A 323 -1.36 9.45 -11.68
C TYR A 323 -2.30 9.20 -10.51
N GLY A 324 -3.20 8.24 -10.63
CA GLY A 324 -4.11 7.89 -9.57
C GLY A 324 -5.03 6.72 -9.93
N ASN A 325 -5.80 6.27 -8.94
CA ASN A 325 -6.78 5.19 -9.11
C ASN A 325 -8.19 5.77 -9.35
N TYR A 326 -8.39 6.53 -10.44
CA TYR A 326 -9.66 7.22 -10.72
C TYR A 326 -10.63 6.42 -11.60
N SER A 327 -10.10 5.52 -12.42
CA SER A 327 -10.87 4.65 -13.31
C SER A 327 -10.16 3.34 -13.54
N ILE A 328 -10.90 2.32 -13.92
CA ILE A 328 -10.38 1.00 -14.31
C ILE A 328 -10.74 0.73 -15.76
N ASN A 329 -9.88 -0.04 -16.42
CA ASN A 329 -10.21 -0.69 -17.68
C ASN A 329 -10.87 -2.04 -17.39
N ILE A 330 -12.07 -2.23 -17.93
CA ILE A 330 -12.85 -3.46 -17.83
C ILE A 330 -12.91 -4.10 -19.21
#